data_9a10aca31f6e8dde41fb90a6d4cd454e
#
_entry.id   9a10aca31f6e8dde41fb90a6d4cd454e
#
_cell.length_a   1.000
_cell.length_b   1.000
_cell.length_c   1.000
_cell.angle_alpha   90.00
_cell.angle_beta   90.00
_cell.angle_gamma   90.00
#
_symmetry.space_group_name_H-M   'P 1'
#
loop_
_entity.id
_entity.type
_entity.pdbx_description
1 polymer ?
#
loop_
_entity_poly.entity_id
_entity_poly.type
_entity_poly.pdbx_seq_one_letter_code
_entity_poly.pdbx_strand_id
1 'polypeptide(L)'
;NWQRLILTHLAEKEHRGVLTGAPITDMRITLVAGRAHVKHTEGGDFRQATYRAVRQGLMQAESVLLEPWYAFTLTLPAEQLGRAISDLQTMAGTFAPPESDGTWATLTGTAPVAAMKDYPLTVAAYTRGRGKFACSLHGYAPCHNQKQVVAAAGYDPEGDLEHTPDSVFCAHGAGYPVKWYKVPEFAHVDYTM
;
A
#
# COMPACT_ATOMS: atom_id res chain seq x y z
N ASN A 1 10.83 -24.37 19.73
CA ASN A 1 11.64 -23.71 18.70
C ASN A 1 11.10 -22.30 18.43
N TRP A 2 11.76 -21.29 18.99
CA TRP A 2 11.38 -19.88 18.92
C TRP A 2 11.26 -19.37 17.48
N GLN A 3 12.14 -19.79 16.57
CA GLN A 3 12.06 -19.42 15.16
C GLN A 3 10.72 -19.76 14.53
N ARG A 4 10.22 -21.01 14.74
CA ARG A 4 8.92 -21.43 14.22
C ARG A 4 7.78 -20.59 14.80
N LEU A 5 7.87 -20.25 16.08
CA LEU A 5 6.87 -19.44 16.78
C LEU A 5 6.82 -18.02 16.18
N ILE A 6 7.98 -17.40 15.95
CA ILE A 6 8.05 -16.06 15.30
C ILE A 6 7.45 -16.10 13.90
N LEU A 7 7.79 -17.10 13.09
CA LEU A 7 7.22 -17.25 11.74
C LEU A 7 5.69 -17.43 11.78
N THR A 8 5.17 -18.16 12.77
CA THR A 8 3.72 -18.25 13.00
C THR A 8 3.12 -16.87 13.32
N HIS A 9 3.75 -16.10 14.21
CA HIS A 9 3.27 -14.77 14.58
C HIS A 9 3.32 -13.77 13.42
N LEU A 10 4.28 -13.91 12.50
CA LEU A 10 4.30 -13.09 11.27
C LEU A 10 3.11 -13.38 10.35
N ALA A 11 2.64 -14.63 10.32
CA ALA A 11 1.56 -15.07 9.43
C ALA A 11 0.15 -14.94 10.02
N GLU A 12 0.01 -14.90 11.35
CA GLU A 12 -1.30 -14.94 12.03
C GLU A 12 -2.02 -13.59 12.04
N LYS A 13 -1.32 -12.50 11.75
CA LYS A 13 -1.86 -11.14 11.80
C LYS A 13 -1.65 -10.40 10.49
N GLU A 14 -2.67 -9.66 10.07
CA GLU A 14 -2.54 -8.66 9.02
C GLU A 14 -1.72 -7.47 9.53
N HIS A 15 -0.63 -7.16 8.82
CA HIS A 15 0.21 -6.02 9.16
C HIS A 15 -0.28 -4.77 8.42
N ARG A 16 -0.54 -3.69 9.14
CA ARG A 16 -1.01 -2.43 8.58
C ARG A 16 0.14 -1.50 8.24
N GLY A 17 0.04 -0.88 7.06
CA GLY A 17 0.97 0.16 6.61
C GLY A 17 0.86 1.44 7.43
N VAL A 18 1.91 2.25 7.39
CA VAL A 18 2.04 3.48 8.18
C VAL A 18 1.47 4.72 7.49
N LEU A 19 1.15 4.65 6.20
CA LEU A 19 0.63 5.79 5.44
C LEU A 19 -0.88 6.02 5.64
N THR A 20 -1.66 4.95 5.62
CA THR A 20 -3.14 5.03 5.65
C THR A 20 -3.79 4.01 6.56
N GLY A 21 -3.01 3.15 7.22
CA GLY A 21 -3.54 2.02 7.98
C GLY A 21 -4.07 0.86 7.11
N ALA A 22 -3.92 0.95 5.79
CA ALA A 22 -4.27 -0.15 4.88
C ALA A 22 -3.31 -1.34 5.07
N PRO A 23 -3.74 -2.57 4.75
CA PRO A 23 -2.87 -3.73 4.81
C PRO A 23 -1.61 -3.54 3.98
N ILE A 24 -0.45 -3.97 4.52
CA ILE A 24 0.81 -3.96 3.79
C ILE A 24 0.86 -5.14 2.83
N THR A 25 1.34 -4.90 1.63
CA THR A 25 1.59 -5.92 0.60
C THR A 25 2.98 -5.73 0.02
N ASP A 26 3.40 -6.66 -0.83
CA ASP A 26 4.65 -6.56 -1.59
C ASP A 26 5.88 -6.29 -0.70
N MET A 27 5.94 -7.00 0.44
CA MET A 27 6.97 -6.84 1.45
C MET A 27 7.66 -8.18 1.73
N ARG A 28 8.98 -8.15 1.89
CA ARG A 28 9.75 -9.29 2.39
C ARG A 28 10.16 -9.03 3.83
N ILE A 29 9.81 -9.93 4.73
CA ILE A 29 10.29 -9.95 6.12
C ILE A 29 11.26 -11.12 6.26
N THR A 30 12.49 -10.84 6.71
CA THR A 30 13.52 -11.87 6.93
C THR A 30 13.90 -11.88 8.42
N LEU A 31 13.68 -13.02 9.07
CA LEU A 31 14.16 -13.23 10.42
C LEU A 31 15.66 -13.55 10.38
N VAL A 32 16.49 -12.60 10.80
CA VAL A 32 17.95 -12.75 10.79
C VAL A 32 18.51 -13.18 12.14
N ALA A 33 17.90 -12.72 13.23
CA ALA A 33 18.35 -13.03 14.58
C ALA A 33 17.20 -12.95 15.59
N GLY A 34 17.39 -13.57 16.74
CA GLY A 34 16.47 -13.50 17.87
C GLY A 34 17.16 -14.02 19.13
N ARG A 35 16.84 -13.44 20.27
CA ARG A 35 17.38 -13.85 21.57
C ARG A 35 16.27 -13.95 22.62
N ALA A 36 16.27 -15.05 23.35
CA ALA A 36 15.35 -15.28 24.46
C ALA A 36 16.11 -15.22 25.78
N HIS A 37 15.47 -14.73 26.82
CA HIS A 37 15.96 -14.90 28.19
C HIS A 37 15.47 -16.24 28.73
N VAL A 38 16.39 -17.08 29.21
CA VAL A 38 16.10 -18.50 29.56
C VAL A 38 15.03 -18.66 30.63
N LYS A 39 14.94 -17.71 31.59
CA LYS A 39 14.04 -17.81 32.75
C LYS A 39 12.77 -16.94 32.64
N HIS A 40 12.73 -15.96 31.74
CA HIS A 40 11.71 -14.92 31.76
C HIS A 40 11.04 -14.67 30.40
N THR A 41 11.32 -15.48 29.37
CA THR A 41 10.69 -15.33 28.07
C THR A 41 9.60 -16.39 27.90
N GLU A 42 8.38 -15.93 27.67
CA GLU A 42 7.21 -16.73 27.35
C GLU A 42 6.80 -16.59 25.88
N GLY A 43 5.89 -17.44 25.41
CA GLY A 43 5.41 -17.39 24.02
C GLY A 43 4.77 -16.06 23.63
N GLY A 44 4.06 -15.42 24.58
CA GLY A 44 3.45 -14.12 24.39
C GLY A 44 4.44 -12.98 24.14
N ASP A 45 5.65 -13.07 24.73
CA ASP A 45 6.71 -12.06 24.54
C ASP A 45 7.21 -12.08 23.11
N PHE A 46 7.38 -13.27 22.51
CA PHE A 46 7.76 -13.39 21.10
C PHE A 46 6.69 -12.84 20.16
N ARG A 47 5.40 -13.03 20.50
CA ARG A 47 4.30 -12.45 19.71
C ARG A 47 4.37 -10.94 19.71
N GLN A 48 4.46 -10.33 20.89
CA GLN A 48 4.52 -8.88 21.00
C GLN A 48 5.80 -8.31 20.37
N ALA A 49 6.95 -8.92 20.60
CA ALA A 49 8.20 -8.50 20.00
C ALA A 49 8.15 -8.58 18.47
N THR A 50 7.54 -9.63 17.92
CA THR A 50 7.39 -9.80 16.47
C THR A 50 6.52 -8.69 15.87
N TYR A 51 5.34 -8.42 16.43
CA TYR A 51 4.44 -7.38 15.92
C TYR A 51 5.07 -6.00 15.98
N ARG A 52 5.74 -5.68 17.08
CA ARG A 52 6.40 -4.39 17.27
C ARG A 52 7.63 -4.22 16.38
N ALA A 53 8.41 -5.28 16.17
CA ALA A 53 9.55 -5.25 15.25
C ALA A 53 9.11 -4.98 13.81
N VAL A 54 8.04 -5.64 13.34
CA VAL A 54 7.47 -5.35 12.01
C VAL A 54 7.00 -3.90 11.92
N ARG A 55 6.25 -3.44 12.91
CA ARG A 55 5.73 -2.08 12.93
C ARG A 55 6.82 -1.02 12.98
N GLN A 56 7.85 -1.24 13.81
CA GLN A 56 9.04 -0.38 13.86
C GLN A 56 9.76 -0.34 12.51
N GLY A 57 9.94 -1.49 11.88
CA GLY A 57 10.53 -1.57 10.54
C GLY A 57 9.74 -0.76 9.51
N LEU A 58 8.40 -0.83 9.54
CA LEU A 58 7.53 -0.04 8.67
C LEU A 58 7.62 1.47 8.93
N MET A 59 7.82 1.89 10.19
CA MET A 59 8.05 3.30 10.53
C MET A 59 9.37 3.86 9.98
N GLN A 60 10.37 3.00 9.79
CA GLN A 60 11.69 3.37 9.26
C GLN A 60 11.80 3.23 7.75
N ALA A 61 10.98 2.34 7.17
CA ALA A 61 11.02 2.06 5.74
C ALA A 61 10.35 3.17 4.92
N GLU A 62 10.79 3.31 3.68
CA GLU A 62 10.08 4.12 2.69
C GLU A 62 8.88 3.33 2.17
N SER A 63 7.68 3.76 2.57
CA SER A 63 6.42 3.14 2.16
C SER A 63 5.85 3.82 0.92
N VAL A 64 5.31 3.03 0.01
CA VAL A 64 4.62 3.50 -1.20
C VAL A 64 3.18 3.03 -1.14
N LEU A 65 2.22 3.94 -1.33
CA LEU A 65 0.82 3.58 -1.44
C LEU A 65 0.57 3.03 -2.84
N LEU A 66 -0.03 1.85 -2.91
CA LEU A 66 -0.48 1.24 -4.16
C LEU A 66 -1.98 1.50 -4.36
N GLU A 67 -2.38 1.68 -5.62
CA GLU A 67 -3.78 1.76 -6.00
C GLU A 67 -4.09 0.81 -7.17
N PRO A 68 -5.34 0.35 -7.29
CA PRO A 68 -5.74 -0.48 -8.43
C PRO A 68 -5.80 0.34 -9.72
N TRP A 69 -5.42 -0.27 -10.82
CA TRP A 69 -5.46 0.29 -12.17
C TRP A 69 -6.29 -0.56 -13.10
N TYR A 70 -7.04 0.09 -14.00
CA TYR A 70 -7.69 -0.57 -15.13
C TYR A 70 -6.79 -0.56 -16.37
N ALA A 71 -6.79 -1.67 -17.10
CA ALA A 71 -6.50 -1.65 -18.52
C ALA A 71 -7.81 -1.36 -19.25
N PHE A 72 -7.80 -0.41 -20.18
CA PHE A 72 -9.01 -0.01 -20.89
C PHE A 72 -8.83 -0.04 -22.41
N THR A 73 -9.97 -0.18 -23.09
CA THR A 73 -10.13 0.06 -24.52
C THR A 73 -11.32 0.99 -24.71
N LEU A 74 -11.09 2.13 -25.33
CA LEU A 74 -12.10 3.13 -25.64
C LEU A 74 -12.19 3.31 -27.16
N THR A 75 -13.34 2.99 -27.74
CA THR A 75 -13.64 3.23 -29.16
C THR A 75 -14.74 4.29 -29.26
N LEU A 76 -14.50 5.33 -30.05
CA LEU A 76 -15.43 6.47 -30.16
C LEU A 76 -15.31 7.14 -31.54
N PRO A 77 -16.27 8.01 -31.91
CA PRO A 77 -16.16 8.79 -33.14
C PRO A 77 -14.87 9.64 -33.17
N ALA A 78 -14.16 9.65 -34.28
CA ALA A 78 -12.85 10.32 -34.40
C ALA A 78 -12.93 11.81 -34.03
N GLU A 79 -14.06 12.46 -34.27
CA GLU A 79 -14.32 13.86 -33.89
C GLU A 79 -14.25 14.12 -32.37
N GLN A 80 -14.40 13.07 -31.52
CA GLN A 80 -14.36 13.15 -30.07
C GLN A 80 -12.99 12.75 -29.48
N LEU A 81 -12.04 12.37 -30.33
CA LEU A 81 -10.72 11.87 -29.90
C LEU A 81 -9.96 12.87 -29.01
N GLY A 82 -9.96 14.15 -29.42
CA GLY A 82 -9.27 15.20 -28.65
C GLY A 82 -9.79 15.34 -27.21
N ARG A 83 -11.12 15.24 -27.05
CA ARG A 83 -11.75 15.25 -25.74
C ARG A 83 -11.33 14.04 -24.91
N ALA A 84 -11.40 12.84 -25.48
CA ALA A 84 -11.02 11.62 -24.80
C ALA A 84 -9.57 11.64 -24.32
N ILE A 85 -8.65 12.15 -25.14
CA ILE A 85 -7.24 12.33 -24.77
C ILE A 85 -7.11 13.27 -23.57
N SER A 86 -7.78 14.42 -23.60
CA SER A 86 -7.76 15.39 -22.49
C SER A 86 -8.33 14.80 -21.21
N ASP A 87 -9.46 14.08 -21.28
CA ASP A 87 -10.07 13.41 -20.13
C ASP A 87 -9.12 12.35 -19.53
N LEU A 88 -8.51 11.50 -20.37
CA LEU A 88 -7.57 10.47 -19.92
C LEU A 88 -6.32 11.07 -19.27
N GLN A 89 -5.78 12.16 -19.81
CA GLN A 89 -4.66 12.88 -19.19
C GLN A 89 -5.04 13.43 -17.81
N THR A 90 -6.23 14.01 -17.68
CA THR A 90 -6.75 14.53 -16.39
C THR A 90 -6.93 13.41 -15.36
N MET A 91 -7.26 12.21 -15.82
CA MET A 91 -7.39 11.01 -14.97
C MET A 91 -6.05 10.32 -14.68
N ALA A 92 -4.91 10.94 -14.99
CA ALA A 92 -3.59 10.34 -14.86
C ALA A 92 -3.42 9.03 -15.66
N GLY A 93 -4.19 8.86 -16.73
CA GLY A 93 -4.12 7.69 -17.61
C GLY A 93 -2.90 7.76 -18.54
N THR A 94 -2.39 6.59 -18.87
CA THR A 94 -1.38 6.38 -19.90
C THR A 94 -2.00 5.58 -21.05
N PHE A 95 -1.67 5.91 -22.28
CA PHE A 95 -2.26 5.25 -23.45
C PHE A 95 -1.30 5.20 -24.62
N ALA A 96 -1.46 4.19 -25.46
CA ALA A 96 -0.75 4.05 -26.71
C ALA A 96 -1.24 5.12 -27.73
N PRO A 97 -0.46 5.43 -28.77
CA PRO A 97 -0.94 6.27 -29.86
C PRO A 97 -2.29 5.77 -30.36
N PRO A 98 -3.29 6.67 -30.54
CA PRO A 98 -4.61 6.26 -30.98
C PRO A 98 -4.59 5.68 -32.39
N GLU A 99 -5.35 4.63 -32.60
CA GLU A 99 -5.64 4.08 -33.92
C GLU A 99 -6.90 4.74 -34.48
N SER A 100 -6.88 5.21 -35.74
CA SER A 100 -8.05 5.84 -36.35
C SER A 100 -8.16 5.50 -37.82
N ASP A 101 -9.41 5.25 -38.27
CA ASP A 101 -9.77 5.10 -39.67
C ASP A 101 -10.38 6.40 -40.29
N GLY A 102 -10.35 7.49 -39.54
CA GLY A 102 -10.95 8.78 -39.91
C GLY A 102 -12.42 8.92 -39.45
N THR A 103 -13.14 7.85 -39.21
CA THR A 103 -14.52 7.85 -38.73
C THR A 103 -14.58 7.44 -37.24
N TRP A 104 -13.82 6.45 -36.88
CA TRP A 104 -13.68 5.93 -35.53
C TRP A 104 -12.23 6.03 -35.06
N ALA A 105 -12.06 6.17 -33.77
CA ALA A 105 -10.78 6.11 -33.11
C ALA A 105 -10.83 5.15 -31.92
N THR A 106 -9.73 4.44 -31.69
CA THR A 106 -9.55 3.52 -30.58
C THR A 106 -8.34 3.94 -29.76
N LEU A 107 -8.53 4.05 -28.46
CA LEU A 107 -7.52 4.32 -27.44
C LEU A 107 -7.40 3.10 -26.54
N THR A 108 -6.19 2.62 -26.32
CA THR A 108 -5.88 1.56 -25.35
C THR A 108 -4.85 2.06 -24.34
N GLY A 109 -5.03 1.69 -23.09
CA GLY A 109 -4.11 2.16 -22.06
C GLY A 109 -4.47 1.68 -20.66
N THR A 110 -3.91 2.36 -19.67
CA THR A 110 -4.18 2.10 -18.26
C THR A 110 -4.49 3.40 -17.53
N ALA A 111 -5.32 3.33 -16.51
CA ALA A 111 -5.62 4.48 -15.63
C ALA A 111 -6.05 4.02 -14.24
N PRO A 112 -5.88 4.88 -13.19
CA PRO A 112 -6.35 4.58 -11.85
C PRO A 112 -7.84 4.32 -11.80
N VAL A 113 -8.23 3.24 -11.10
CA VAL A 113 -9.66 2.88 -10.92
C VAL A 113 -10.43 4.04 -10.30
N ALA A 114 -9.86 4.71 -9.30
CA ALA A 114 -10.51 5.80 -8.59
C ALA A 114 -10.90 6.97 -9.52
N ALA A 115 -10.07 7.27 -10.53
CA ALA A 115 -10.33 8.34 -11.50
C ALA A 115 -11.26 7.90 -12.64
N MET A 116 -11.24 6.61 -13.00
CA MET A 116 -11.89 6.11 -14.22
C MET A 116 -13.25 5.44 -13.99
N LYS A 117 -13.61 5.10 -12.76
CA LYS A 117 -14.82 4.30 -12.44
C LYS A 117 -16.12 4.84 -13.06
N ASP A 118 -16.27 6.15 -13.16
CA ASP A 118 -17.47 6.81 -13.68
C ASP A 118 -17.31 7.28 -15.14
N TYR A 119 -16.14 7.09 -15.73
CA TYR A 119 -15.83 7.56 -17.09
C TYR A 119 -16.70 6.92 -18.20
N PRO A 120 -17.15 5.65 -18.10
CA PRO A 120 -18.08 5.07 -19.06
C PRO A 120 -19.36 5.90 -19.24
N LEU A 121 -19.90 6.47 -18.17
CA LEU A 121 -21.07 7.34 -18.21
C LEU A 121 -20.77 8.66 -18.93
N THR A 122 -19.61 9.23 -18.67
CA THR A 122 -19.12 10.45 -19.32
C THR A 122 -18.96 10.21 -20.83
N VAL A 123 -18.34 9.10 -21.24
CA VAL A 123 -18.18 8.70 -22.64
C VAL A 123 -19.54 8.55 -23.32
N ALA A 124 -20.48 7.85 -22.71
CA ALA A 124 -21.83 7.66 -23.24
C ALA A 124 -22.53 9.02 -23.47
N ALA A 125 -22.38 9.96 -22.52
CA ALA A 125 -23.00 11.27 -22.61
C ALA A 125 -22.48 12.10 -23.82
N TYR A 126 -21.16 12.32 -23.92
CA TYR A 126 -20.65 13.18 -24.98
C TYR A 126 -20.60 12.53 -26.37
N THR A 127 -20.57 11.19 -26.43
CA THR A 127 -20.67 10.46 -27.70
C THR A 127 -22.11 10.16 -28.12
N ARG A 128 -23.11 10.55 -27.31
CA ARG A 128 -24.52 10.23 -27.51
C ARG A 128 -24.76 8.72 -27.64
N GLY A 129 -24.08 7.94 -26.79
CA GLY A 129 -24.16 6.49 -26.75
C GLY A 129 -23.40 5.74 -27.85
N ARG A 130 -22.68 6.46 -28.72
CA ARG A 130 -21.90 5.85 -29.80
C ARG A 130 -20.54 5.29 -29.31
N GLY A 131 -19.99 5.83 -28.23
CA GLY A 131 -18.73 5.37 -27.66
C GLY A 131 -18.87 4.00 -26.98
N LYS A 132 -17.84 3.17 -27.10
CA LYS A 132 -17.73 1.88 -26.43
C LYS A 132 -16.53 1.91 -25.50
N PHE A 133 -16.77 1.57 -24.23
CA PHE A 133 -15.72 1.50 -23.21
C PHE A 133 -15.70 0.11 -22.61
N ALA A 134 -14.52 -0.51 -22.58
CA ALA A 134 -14.28 -1.78 -21.92
C ALA A 134 -13.05 -1.63 -21.01
N CYS A 135 -13.11 -2.21 -19.82
CA CYS A 135 -11.94 -2.24 -18.93
C CYS A 135 -11.90 -3.55 -18.13
N SER A 136 -10.70 -3.88 -17.68
CA SER A 136 -10.44 -4.97 -16.74
C SER A 136 -9.40 -4.55 -15.73
N LEU A 137 -9.35 -5.19 -14.57
CA LEU A 137 -8.32 -4.91 -13.58
C LEU A 137 -6.95 -5.27 -14.16
N HIS A 138 -6.06 -4.29 -14.24
CA HIS A 138 -4.69 -4.46 -14.71
C HIS A 138 -3.77 -4.93 -13.59
N GLY A 139 -4.06 -4.53 -12.35
CA GLY A 139 -3.25 -4.80 -11.16
C GLY A 139 -3.12 -3.56 -10.29
N TYR A 140 -2.06 -3.53 -9.51
CA TYR A 140 -1.75 -2.41 -8.60
C TYR A 140 -0.47 -1.72 -9.05
N ALA A 141 -0.44 -0.39 -8.92
CA ALA A 141 0.73 0.45 -9.20
C ALA A 141 0.80 1.60 -8.18
N PRO A 142 1.93 2.32 -8.09
CA PRO A 142 2.04 3.46 -7.20
C PRO A 142 0.90 4.47 -7.39
N CYS A 143 0.33 4.92 -6.28
CA CYS A 143 -0.79 5.85 -6.27
C CYS A 143 -0.39 7.19 -6.89
N HIS A 144 -1.11 7.62 -7.92
CA HIS A 144 -0.80 8.82 -8.69
C HIS A 144 -0.89 10.12 -7.87
N ASN A 145 -1.71 10.13 -6.83
CA ASN A 145 -1.92 11.27 -5.94
C ASN A 145 -1.71 10.91 -4.46
N GLN A 146 -0.70 10.08 -4.16
CA GLN A 146 -0.42 9.53 -2.82
C GLN A 146 -0.54 10.58 -1.70
N LYS A 147 0.05 11.78 -1.87
CA LYS A 147 0.03 12.82 -0.83
C LYS A 147 -1.39 13.23 -0.44
N GLN A 148 -2.28 13.36 -1.43
CA GLN A 148 -3.68 13.73 -1.19
C GLN A 148 -4.44 12.60 -0.47
N VAL A 149 -4.24 11.36 -0.91
CA VAL A 149 -4.88 10.18 -0.30
C VAL A 149 -4.43 9.98 1.14
N VAL A 150 -3.14 10.10 1.41
CA VAL A 150 -2.58 9.99 2.77
C VAL A 150 -3.12 11.11 3.67
N ALA A 151 -3.16 12.35 3.18
CA ALA A 151 -3.71 13.47 3.93
C ALA A 151 -5.21 13.29 4.22
N ALA A 152 -5.98 12.79 3.25
CA ALA A 152 -7.41 12.51 3.42
C ALA A 152 -7.69 11.35 4.39
N ALA A 153 -6.82 10.34 4.41
CA ALA A 153 -6.92 9.22 5.35
C ALA A 153 -6.71 9.65 6.80
N GLY A 154 -5.87 10.65 7.05
CA GLY A 154 -5.62 11.19 8.38
C GLY A 154 -5.13 10.15 9.39
N TYR A 155 -4.49 9.08 8.92
CA TYR A 155 -4.04 7.97 9.78
C TYR A 155 -2.80 8.39 10.58
N ASP A 156 -2.87 8.22 11.91
CA ASP A 156 -1.74 8.43 12.81
C ASP A 156 -1.13 7.08 13.23
N PRO A 157 0.02 6.69 12.66
CA PRO A 157 0.66 5.42 12.97
C PRO A 157 1.24 5.34 14.40
N GLU A 158 1.51 6.47 15.07
CA GLU A 158 1.95 6.48 16.46
C GLU A 158 0.78 6.44 17.45
N GLY A 159 -0.35 6.99 17.07
CA GLY A 159 -1.59 6.97 17.85
C GLY A 159 -2.37 5.66 17.78
N ASP A 160 -2.04 4.76 16.84
CA ASP A 160 -2.67 3.44 16.73
C ASP A 160 -2.11 2.48 17.80
N LEU A 161 -2.79 2.43 18.94
CA LEU A 161 -2.35 1.61 20.09
C LEU A 161 -2.42 0.11 19.82
N GLU A 162 -3.30 -0.33 18.95
CA GLU A 162 -3.41 -1.75 18.56
C GLU A 162 -2.21 -2.20 17.72
N HIS A 163 -1.66 -1.28 16.91
CA HIS A 163 -0.52 -1.51 16.04
C HIS A 163 0.67 -0.62 16.45
N THR A 164 0.89 -0.45 17.74
CA THR A 164 1.94 0.44 18.25
C THR A 164 3.32 0.07 17.74
N PRO A 165 4.12 1.04 17.26
CA PRO A 165 5.52 0.82 16.93
C PRO A 165 6.45 0.82 18.16
N ASP A 166 5.97 1.33 19.30
CA ASP A 166 6.73 1.42 20.53
C ASP A 166 6.94 0.01 21.13
N SER A 167 8.08 -0.20 21.76
CA SER A 167 8.41 -1.47 22.42
C SER A 167 8.34 -1.35 23.94
N VAL A 168 8.30 -2.50 24.62
CA VAL A 168 8.39 -2.58 26.07
C VAL A 168 9.66 -3.35 26.40
N PHE A 169 10.50 -2.74 27.22
CA PHE A 169 11.68 -3.35 27.80
C PHE A 169 11.48 -3.59 29.29
N CYS A 170 12.26 -4.49 29.86
CA CYS A 170 12.19 -4.83 31.27
C CYS A 170 13.54 -4.54 31.94
N ALA A 171 13.50 -3.78 33.03
CA ALA A 171 14.64 -3.59 33.93
C ALA A 171 14.19 -3.75 35.38
N HIS A 172 14.96 -4.46 36.18
CA HIS A 172 14.67 -4.71 37.61
C HIS A 172 13.28 -5.28 37.89
N GLY A 173 12.75 -6.09 36.95
CA GLY A 173 11.44 -6.72 37.09
C GLY A 173 10.24 -5.83 36.70
N ALA A 174 10.48 -4.60 36.24
CA ALA A 174 9.44 -3.68 35.78
C ALA A 174 9.54 -3.43 34.27
N GLY A 175 8.39 -3.49 33.58
CA GLY A 175 8.28 -3.12 32.15
C GLY A 175 8.20 -1.61 31.99
N TYR A 176 8.89 -1.08 30.99
CA TYR A 176 8.79 0.34 30.61
C TYR A 176 8.71 0.50 29.10
N PRO A 177 7.91 1.46 28.59
CA PRO A 177 7.79 1.71 27.15
C PRO A 177 9.01 2.45 26.62
N VAL A 178 9.42 2.08 25.41
CA VAL A 178 10.49 2.76 24.65
C VAL A 178 9.94 3.13 23.28
N LYS A 179 10.08 4.39 22.92
CA LYS A 179 9.66 4.90 21.62
C LYS A 179 10.38 4.18 20.49
N TRP A 180 9.67 3.90 19.40
CA TRP A 180 10.16 3.11 18.27
C TRP A 180 11.51 3.56 17.73
N TYR A 181 11.74 4.87 17.63
CA TYR A 181 12.99 5.46 17.14
C TYR A 181 14.18 5.35 18.14
N LYS A 182 13.90 5.00 19.41
CA LYS A 182 14.92 4.76 20.44
C LYS A 182 15.18 3.27 20.66
N VAL A 183 14.37 2.38 20.13
CA VAL A 183 14.51 0.93 20.32
C VAL A 183 15.91 0.40 19.97
N PRO A 184 16.61 0.88 18.93
CA PRO A 184 17.98 0.45 18.63
C PRO A 184 18.96 0.64 19.79
N GLU A 185 18.79 1.67 20.62
CA GLU A 185 19.66 1.97 21.77
C GLU A 185 19.47 0.98 22.93
N PHE A 186 18.32 0.29 22.97
CA PHE A 186 17.94 -0.65 24.04
C PHE A 186 17.97 -2.11 23.59
N ALA A 187 18.12 -2.37 22.31
CA ALA A 187 18.08 -3.71 21.77
C ALA A 187 19.29 -4.54 22.21
N HIS A 188 19.05 -5.84 22.47
CA HIS A 188 20.06 -6.80 22.89
C HIS A 188 20.68 -7.59 21.72
N VAL A 189 20.33 -7.22 20.49
CA VAL A 189 20.83 -7.83 19.26
C VAL A 189 21.38 -6.69 18.39
N ASP A 190 22.58 -6.88 17.85
CA ASP A 190 23.18 -5.90 16.95
C ASP A 190 22.37 -5.77 15.66
N TYR A 191 22.10 -4.53 15.27
CA TYR A 191 21.38 -4.18 14.03
C TYR A 191 22.30 -4.07 12.80
N THR A 192 23.58 -4.33 12.96
CA THR A 192 24.55 -4.30 11.85
C THR A 192 24.26 -5.45 10.89
N MET A 193 23.61 -5.12 9.76
CA MET A 193 23.57 -5.94 8.57
C MET A 193 24.68 -5.54 7.61
#